data_2b0481516b165d8cf0ae5909d9ba68c3
#
_entry.id   2b0481516b165d8cf0ae5909d9ba68c3
#
_cell.length_a   1.000
_cell.length_b   1.000
_cell.length_c   1.000
_cell.angle_alpha   90.00
_cell.angle_beta   90.00
_cell.angle_gamma   90.00
#
_symmetry.space_group_name_H-M   'P 1'
#
loop_
_entity.id
_entity.type
_entity.pdbx_description
1 polymer ?
#
loop_
_entity_poly.entity_id
_entity_poly.type
_entity_poly.pdbx_seq_one_letter_code
_entity_poly.pdbx_strand_id
1 'polypeptide(L)'
;SVGWVEKERPACGAMDAICKPLAIAICTSDVHTVWEGAVGERHDMILGHECCAEVVEVGADVKDFKPGDRVLVPAITPDWNSLEAQAGYAMHSGGMLAGWKFSNFKDGVFAEYFHVNDADGNLAHLPKEINVVDACMLSDMVPTGFHGVELADVQFGDVVLVSGIGPVGLMAVAGTNMRGAARIIAVGSRPVCVEAAKKYGASDIINYKNGPIEDQVMQLTDGQGVDRAIIA
;
A
#
# COMPACT_ATOMS: atom_id res chain seq x y z
N SER A 1 -6.03 -20.66 11.83
CA SER A 1 -5.94 -19.93 13.12
C SER A 1 -4.71 -19.03 13.10
N VAL A 2 -4.79 -17.89 13.76
CA VAL A 2 -3.68 -16.96 13.95
C VAL A 2 -3.19 -17.07 15.39
N GLY A 3 -1.87 -17.02 15.59
CA GLY A 3 -1.26 -17.12 16.92
C GLY A 3 0.18 -16.65 16.90
N TRP A 4 0.79 -16.59 18.06
CA TRP A 4 2.22 -16.32 18.21
C TRP A 4 3.03 -17.60 17.91
N VAL A 5 4.16 -17.42 17.23
CA VAL A 5 5.07 -18.50 16.90
C VAL A 5 6.50 -18.03 17.11
N GLU A 6 7.35 -18.93 17.60
CA GLU A 6 8.80 -18.73 17.62
C GLU A 6 9.41 -19.32 16.34
N LYS A 7 10.21 -18.52 15.64
CA LYS A 7 10.92 -18.90 14.43
C LYS A 7 12.38 -18.50 14.55
N GLU A 8 13.24 -19.18 13.80
CA GLU A 8 14.63 -18.75 13.67
C GLU A 8 14.71 -17.36 13.04
N ARG A 9 15.64 -16.54 13.51
CA ARG A 9 15.95 -15.25 12.90
C ARG A 9 16.34 -15.47 11.44
N PRO A 10 15.76 -14.71 10.50
CA PRO A 10 16.09 -14.88 9.08
C PRO A 10 17.57 -14.60 8.80
N ALA A 11 18.13 -15.36 7.86
CA ALA A 11 19.51 -15.16 7.39
C ALA A 11 19.56 -13.92 6.46
N CYS A 12 20.68 -13.19 6.53
CA CYS A 12 20.97 -12.04 5.67
C CYS A 12 21.76 -12.48 4.44
N GLY A 13 21.18 -12.34 3.25
CA GLY A 13 21.89 -12.56 1.98
C GLY A 13 22.84 -11.40 1.64
N ALA A 14 23.69 -11.57 0.62
CA ALA A 14 24.71 -10.60 0.28
C ALA A 14 24.17 -9.20 -0.10
N MET A 15 22.98 -9.13 -0.73
CA MET A 15 22.31 -7.91 -1.15
C MET A 15 21.15 -7.50 -0.23
N ASP A 16 20.92 -8.22 0.86
CA ASP A 16 19.73 -8.13 1.68
C ASP A 16 19.97 -7.33 2.97
N ALA A 17 18.89 -7.05 3.68
CA ALA A 17 18.93 -6.50 5.02
C ALA A 17 18.03 -7.30 5.99
N ILE A 18 18.42 -7.33 7.26
CA ILE A 18 17.54 -7.71 8.35
C ILE A 18 17.11 -6.43 9.07
N CYS A 19 15.82 -6.28 9.25
CA CYS A 19 15.22 -5.11 9.87
C CYS A 19 14.44 -5.48 11.13
N LYS A 20 14.33 -4.51 12.04
CA LYS A 20 13.50 -4.55 13.24
C LYS A 20 12.39 -3.52 13.09
N PRO A 21 11.09 -3.88 13.24
CA PRO A 21 10.00 -2.93 13.15
C PRO A 21 10.09 -1.80 14.18
N LEU A 22 9.82 -0.58 13.75
CA LEU A 22 9.59 0.60 14.60
C LEU A 22 8.10 0.97 14.65
N ALA A 23 7.41 0.78 13.52
CA ALA A 23 5.97 0.90 13.39
C ALA A 23 5.49 -0.05 12.30
N ILE A 24 4.35 -0.66 12.53
CA ILE A 24 3.66 -1.55 11.56
C ILE A 24 2.20 -1.13 11.45
N ALA A 25 1.59 -1.36 10.29
CA ALA A 25 0.16 -1.23 10.11
C ALA A 25 -0.46 -2.57 9.70
N ILE A 26 -1.70 -2.80 10.14
CA ILE A 26 -2.49 -3.96 9.75
C ILE A 26 -3.36 -3.56 8.56
N CYS A 27 -3.16 -4.24 7.45
CA CYS A 27 -3.94 -4.05 6.24
C CYS A 27 -5.18 -4.96 6.22
N THR A 28 -6.21 -4.54 5.51
CA THR A 28 -7.39 -5.39 5.27
C THR A 28 -7.00 -6.67 4.51
N SER A 29 -5.97 -6.64 3.67
CA SER A 29 -5.45 -7.82 2.97
C SER A 29 -4.88 -8.89 3.91
N ASP A 30 -4.35 -8.52 5.08
CA ASP A 30 -3.95 -9.49 6.12
C ASP A 30 -5.18 -10.24 6.65
N VAL A 31 -6.31 -9.52 6.81
CA VAL A 31 -7.60 -10.11 7.22
C VAL A 31 -8.13 -11.06 6.14
N HIS A 32 -8.14 -10.63 4.87
CA HIS A 32 -8.55 -11.47 3.75
C HIS A 32 -7.68 -12.71 3.58
N THR A 33 -6.37 -12.58 3.82
CA THR A 33 -5.44 -13.71 3.79
C THR A 33 -5.80 -14.76 4.84
N VAL A 34 -6.17 -14.33 6.05
CA VAL A 34 -6.47 -15.25 7.18
C VAL A 34 -7.84 -15.89 7.04
N TRP A 35 -8.88 -15.11 6.72
CA TRP A 35 -10.27 -15.57 6.77
C TRP A 35 -10.84 -16.01 5.42
N GLU A 36 -10.32 -15.47 4.33
CA GLU A 36 -10.85 -15.74 3.00
C GLU A 36 -9.88 -16.54 2.12
N GLY A 37 -8.63 -16.70 2.57
CA GLY A 37 -7.60 -17.40 1.78
C GLY A 37 -7.22 -16.67 0.50
N ALA A 38 -7.22 -15.34 0.52
CA ALA A 38 -7.02 -14.50 -0.66
C ALA A 38 -5.74 -14.79 -1.46
N VAL A 39 -4.66 -15.21 -0.78
CA VAL A 39 -3.39 -15.62 -1.40
C VAL A 39 -3.22 -17.14 -1.48
N GLY A 40 -4.32 -17.90 -1.34
CA GLY A 40 -4.33 -19.35 -1.26
C GLY A 40 -3.95 -19.87 0.14
N GLU A 41 -3.89 -21.20 0.28
CA GLU A 41 -3.58 -21.83 1.55
C GLU A 41 -2.14 -21.55 1.96
N ARG A 42 -1.95 -21.07 3.19
CA ARG A 42 -0.63 -20.74 3.77
C ARG A 42 -0.55 -21.32 5.19
N HIS A 43 0.59 -21.92 5.51
CA HIS A 43 0.91 -22.47 6.82
C HIS A 43 2.20 -21.84 7.33
N ASP A 44 2.29 -21.61 8.63
CA ASP A 44 3.48 -21.10 9.33
C ASP A 44 4.07 -19.82 8.72
N MET A 45 3.22 -19.00 8.11
CA MET A 45 3.61 -17.73 7.49
C MET A 45 3.36 -16.57 8.47
N ILE A 46 4.36 -15.74 8.70
CA ILE A 46 4.20 -14.48 9.43
C ILE A 46 3.52 -13.46 8.51
N LEU A 47 2.53 -12.76 9.05
CA LEU A 47 1.76 -11.75 8.33
C LEU A 47 2.43 -10.37 8.34
N GLY A 48 1.82 -9.42 7.64
CA GLY A 48 2.19 -8.00 7.60
C GLY A 48 3.13 -7.64 6.47
N HIS A 49 2.92 -6.46 5.90
CA HIS A 49 3.69 -5.93 4.77
C HIS A 49 3.85 -4.40 4.82
N GLU A 50 3.33 -3.74 5.83
CA GLU A 50 3.41 -2.28 6.01
C GLU A 50 4.28 -1.95 7.22
N CYS A 51 5.44 -1.30 6.99
CA CYS A 51 6.41 -1.12 8.07
C CYS A 51 7.33 0.09 7.87
N CYS A 52 7.62 0.77 8.99
CA CYS A 52 8.85 1.54 9.18
C CYS A 52 9.75 0.76 10.11
N ALA A 53 11.04 0.69 9.83
CA ALA A 53 11.97 -0.18 10.53
C ALA A 53 13.32 0.48 10.82
N GLU A 54 14.11 -0.19 11.65
CA GLU A 54 15.54 0.03 11.82
C GLU A 54 16.29 -1.12 11.17
N VAL A 55 17.29 -0.81 10.38
CA VAL A 55 18.22 -1.80 9.81
C VAL A 55 19.10 -2.33 10.94
N VAL A 56 19.16 -3.65 11.13
CA VAL A 56 20.00 -4.26 12.16
C VAL A 56 21.19 -5.06 11.59
N GLU A 57 21.07 -5.47 10.33
CA GLU A 57 22.13 -6.19 9.62
C GLU A 57 21.99 -5.94 8.12
N VAL A 58 23.09 -5.88 7.39
CA VAL A 58 23.14 -5.79 5.93
C VAL A 58 24.11 -6.78 5.35
N GLY A 59 23.83 -7.25 4.15
CA GLY A 59 24.72 -8.10 3.39
C GLY A 59 25.96 -7.37 2.88
N ALA A 60 26.99 -8.12 2.47
CA ALA A 60 28.29 -7.57 2.08
C ALA A 60 28.25 -6.68 0.85
N ASP A 61 27.23 -6.83 -0.01
CA ASP A 61 27.08 -6.09 -1.26
C ASP A 61 26.11 -4.88 -1.15
N VAL A 62 25.48 -4.67 0.01
CA VAL A 62 24.63 -3.50 0.29
C VAL A 62 25.51 -2.26 0.43
N LYS A 63 25.13 -1.18 -0.25
CA LYS A 63 25.92 0.05 -0.34
C LYS A 63 25.28 1.25 0.33
N ASP A 64 23.97 1.35 0.26
CA ASP A 64 23.23 2.56 0.63
C ASP A 64 22.72 2.53 2.07
N PHE A 65 22.75 1.36 2.74
CA PHE A 65 22.23 1.17 4.10
C PHE A 65 23.26 0.55 5.02
N LYS A 66 23.10 0.83 6.32
CA LYS A 66 23.92 0.26 7.41
C LYS A 66 23.08 0.04 8.68
N PRO A 67 23.53 -0.81 9.61
CA PRO A 67 22.87 -0.96 10.91
C PRO A 67 22.67 0.38 11.62
N GLY A 68 21.47 0.58 12.18
CA GLY A 68 21.02 1.80 12.83
C GLY A 68 20.29 2.80 11.92
N ASP A 69 20.26 2.57 10.62
CA ASP A 69 19.49 3.42 9.70
C ASP A 69 17.98 3.17 9.89
N ARG A 70 17.22 4.28 9.95
CA ARG A 70 15.75 4.24 9.93
C ARG A 70 15.28 4.22 8.49
N VAL A 71 14.40 3.28 8.19
CA VAL A 71 13.94 3.03 6.83
C VAL A 71 12.42 2.86 6.74
N LEU A 72 11.90 3.25 5.60
CA LEU A 72 10.59 2.84 5.11
C LEU A 72 10.75 1.52 4.34
N VAL A 73 9.89 0.56 4.62
CA VAL A 73 9.86 -0.74 3.96
C VAL A 73 8.58 -0.82 3.12
N PRO A 74 8.67 -0.79 1.79
CA PRO A 74 7.49 -0.86 0.94
C PRO A 74 6.86 -2.26 0.97
N ALA A 75 5.54 -2.32 0.80
CA ALA A 75 4.79 -3.58 0.72
C ALA A 75 5.25 -4.46 -0.46
N ILE A 76 5.65 -3.83 -1.55
CA ILE A 76 6.16 -4.48 -2.75
C ILE A 76 7.69 -4.42 -2.75
N THR A 77 8.33 -5.60 -2.68
CA THR A 77 9.80 -5.75 -2.66
C THR A 77 10.25 -6.66 -3.81
N PRO A 78 10.25 -6.13 -5.06
CA PRO A 78 10.57 -6.93 -6.24
C PRO A 78 12.04 -7.38 -6.27
N ASP A 79 12.34 -8.31 -7.17
CA ASP A 79 13.68 -8.51 -7.71
C ASP A 79 13.90 -7.50 -8.84
N TRP A 80 14.74 -6.51 -8.58
CA TRP A 80 15.02 -5.45 -9.56
C TRP A 80 15.81 -5.94 -10.78
N ASN A 81 16.40 -7.14 -10.72
CA ASN A 81 17.08 -7.77 -11.85
C ASN A 81 16.12 -8.57 -12.75
N SER A 82 14.85 -8.72 -12.37
CA SER A 82 13.86 -9.41 -13.20
C SER A 82 13.52 -8.62 -14.47
N LEU A 83 13.14 -9.34 -15.52
CA LEU A 83 12.73 -8.71 -16.79
C LEU A 83 11.49 -7.84 -16.61
N GLU A 84 10.57 -8.26 -15.77
CA GLU A 84 9.36 -7.49 -15.45
C GLU A 84 9.71 -6.15 -14.79
N ALA A 85 10.62 -6.14 -13.82
CA ALA A 85 11.06 -4.90 -13.16
C ALA A 85 11.77 -3.97 -14.14
N GLN A 86 12.66 -4.50 -15.00
CA GLN A 86 13.33 -3.73 -16.04
C GLN A 86 12.37 -3.16 -17.09
N ALA A 87 11.26 -3.82 -17.34
CA ALA A 87 10.20 -3.36 -18.24
C ALA A 87 9.22 -2.37 -17.59
N GLY A 88 9.40 -2.02 -16.30
CA GLY A 88 8.54 -1.10 -15.57
C GLY A 88 7.38 -1.76 -14.81
N TYR A 89 7.34 -3.10 -14.76
CA TYR A 89 6.28 -3.87 -14.10
C TYR A 89 6.82 -4.57 -12.84
N ALA A 90 7.52 -3.85 -11.98
CA ALA A 90 8.21 -4.38 -10.81
C ALA A 90 7.28 -5.18 -9.87
N MET A 91 6.01 -4.79 -9.74
CA MET A 91 5.01 -5.52 -8.96
C MET A 91 4.77 -6.97 -9.45
N HIS A 92 5.11 -7.27 -10.70
CA HIS A 92 4.97 -8.59 -11.31
C HIS A 92 6.29 -9.37 -11.38
N SER A 93 7.33 -8.92 -10.69
CA SER A 93 8.63 -9.59 -10.62
C SER A 93 8.50 -11.04 -10.15
N GLY A 94 8.72 -11.99 -11.08
CA GLY A 94 8.57 -13.43 -10.82
C GLY A 94 7.15 -13.99 -11.01
N GLY A 95 6.22 -13.21 -11.61
CA GLY A 95 4.85 -13.61 -11.91
C GLY A 95 3.80 -12.57 -11.48
N MET A 96 2.54 -12.88 -11.67
CA MET A 96 1.45 -11.97 -11.33
C MET A 96 1.48 -11.60 -9.84
N LEU A 97 1.70 -10.32 -9.54
CA LEU A 97 1.81 -9.75 -8.19
C LEU A 97 2.91 -10.39 -7.30
N ALA A 98 3.87 -11.12 -7.89
CA ALA A 98 4.92 -11.81 -7.13
C ALA A 98 5.98 -10.86 -6.54
N GLY A 99 5.98 -9.59 -6.91
CA GLY A 99 6.71 -8.54 -6.21
C GLY A 99 6.20 -8.28 -4.79
N TRP A 100 4.95 -8.60 -4.49
CA TRP A 100 4.43 -8.65 -3.13
C TRP A 100 4.88 -9.93 -2.45
N LYS A 101 6.03 -9.89 -1.80
CA LYS A 101 6.67 -11.08 -1.22
C LYS A 101 6.26 -11.32 0.24
N PHE A 102 6.09 -10.28 1.04
CA PHE A 102 5.71 -10.38 2.45
C PHE A 102 4.35 -11.07 2.62
N SER A 103 4.26 -12.02 3.55
CA SER A 103 3.06 -12.82 3.82
C SER A 103 2.56 -13.66 2.65
N ASN A 104 3.24 -13.62 1.50
CA ASN A 104 2.88 -14.34 0.28
C ASN A 104 3.93 -15.40 -0.11
N PHE A 105 5.19 -15.01 -0.27
CA PHE A 105 6.30 -15.89 -0.63
C PHE A 105 7.36 -16.03 0.47
N LYS A 106 7.36 -15.10 1.43
CA LYS A 106 8.23 -15.12 2.62
C LYS A 106 7.49 -14.55 3.82
N ASP A 107 8.04 -14.75 5.01
CA ASP A 107 7.54 -14.17 6.24
C ASP A 107 7.42 -12.66 6.15
N GLY A 108 6.33 -12.12 6.71
CA GLY A 108 6.01 -10.71 6.75
C GLY A 108 6.65 -9.96 7.92
N VAL A 109 6.19 -8.72 8.11
CA VAL A 109 6.81 -7.76 9.05
C VAL A 109 6.28 -7.82 10.49
N PHE A 110 5.27 -8.67 10.79
CA PHE A 110 4.75 -8.82 12.16
C PHE A 110 5.66 -9.73 13.00
N ALA A 111 6.93 -9.41 13.07
CA ALA A 111 7.98 -10.16 13.74
C ALA A 111 8.95 -9.23 14.46
N GLU A 112 9.75 -9.77 15.39
CA GLU A 112 10.84 -9.00 16.03
C GLU A 112 11.93 -8.64 15.02
N TYR A 113 12.20 -9.53 14.06
CA TYR A 113 13.13 -9.34 12.95
C TYR A 113 12.52 -9.90 11.66
N PHE A 114 12.73 -9.22 10.57
CA PHE A 114 12.27 -9.67 9.24
C PHE A 114 13.32 -9.37 8.17
N HIS A 115 13.23 -10.09 7.08
CA HIS A 115 14.18 -10.02 5.98
C HIS A 115 13.64 -9.15 4.83
N VAL A 116 14.48 -8.27 4.32
CA VAL A 116 14.24 -7.48 3.09
C VAL A 116 15.26 -7.89 2.04
N ASN A 117 14.78 -8.41 0.90
CA ASN A 117 15.64 -8.72 -0.24
C ASN A 117 16.04 -7.44 -0.99
N ASP A 118 17.20 -7.46 -1.65
CA ASP A 118 17.69 -6.36 -2.49
C ASP A 118 17.56 -5.00 -1.79
N ALA A 119 18.22 -4.84 -0.65
CA ALA A 119 18.01 -3.74 0.28
C ALA A 119 18.16 -2.36 -0.38
N ASP A 120 19.18 -2.16 -1.22
CA ASP A 120 19.43 -0.89 -1.92
C ASP A 120 18.31 -0.50 -2.89
N GLY A 121 17.55 -1.48 -3.41
CA GLY A 121 16.40 -1.26 -4.27
C GLY A 121 15.06 -1.22 -3.56
N ASN A 122 14.97 -1.80 -2.36
CA ASN A 122 13.71 -2.05 -1.66
C ASN A 122 13.58 -1.34 -0.30
N LEU A 123 14.51 -0.49 0.07
CA LEU A 123 14.41 0.35 1.26
C LEU A 123 14.49 1.83 0.86
N ALA A 124 13.91 2.69 1.68
CA ALA A 124 14.11 4.12 1.56
C ALA A 124 14.49 4.71 2.93
N HIS A 125 15.47 5.61 2.95
CA HIS A 125 15.84 6.32 4.16
C HIS A 125 14.66 7.12 4.72
N LEU A 126 14.37 6.95 6.00
CA LEU A 126 13.35 7.72 6.70
C LEU A 126 13.99 8.88 7.45
N PRO A 127 13.73 10.14 7.05
CA PRO A 127 14.21 11.32 7.75
C PRO A 127 13.82 11.31 9.23
N LYS A 128 14.72 11.81 10.10
CA LYS A 128 14.51 11.79 11.56
C LYS A 128 13.33 12.66 12.00
N GLU A 129 13.00 13.66 11.22
CA GLU A 129 11.92 14.62 11.46
C GLU A 129 10.54 14.00 11.23
N ILE A 130 10.47 12.92 10.46
CA ILE A 130 9.20 12.25 10.17
C ILE A 130 8.90 11.23 11.27
N ASN A 131 7.69 11.32 11.81
CA ASN A 131 7.18 10.36 12.79
C ASN A 131 7.01 8.99 12.13
N VAL A 132 7.48 7.93 12.76
CA VAL A 132 7.41 6.56 12.20
C VAL A 132 5.99 6.05 12.02
N VAL A 133 5.05 6.48 12.86
CA VAL A 133 3.65 6.07 12.77
C VAL A 133 3.00 6.69 11.54
N ASP A 134 3.23 7.99 11.31
CA ASP A 134 2.71 8.68 10.13
C ASP A 134 3.38 8.16 8.85
N ALA A 135 4.71 7.94 8.91
CA ALA A 135 5.48 7.43 7.79
C ALA A 135 5.07 6.00 7.38
N CYS A 136 4.56 5.19 8.30
CA CYS A 136 4.13 3.82 7.99
C CYS A 136 3.06 3.78 6.90
N MET A 137 2.25 4.84 6.77
CA MET A 137 1.26 4.94 5.69
C MET A 137 1.89 5.06 4.29
N LEU A 138 3.16 5.47 4.21
CA LEU A 138 3.91 5.56 2.95
C LEU A 138 4.40 4.20 2.45
N SER A 139 4.30 3.15 3.27
CA SER A 139 4.75 1.81 2.89
C SER A 139 3.80 1.12 1.89
N ASP A 140 2.49 1.47 1.91
CA ASP A 140 1.48 0.90 1.03
C ASP A 140 0.38 1.91 0.65
N MET A 141 -0.40 2.37 1.62
CA MET A 141 -1.66 3.10 1.39
C MET A 141 -1.51 4.31 0.47
N VAL A 142 -0.47 5.11 0.68
CA VAL A 142 -0.22 6.33 -0.11
C VAL A 142 0.19 5.98 -1.55
N PRO A 143 1.24 5.17 -1.79
CA PRO A 143 1.63 4.83 -3.15
C PRO A 143 0.55 4.03 -3.89
N THR A 144 -0.17 3.14 -3.21
CA THR A 144 -1.25 2.36 -3.81
C THR A 144 -2.41 3.26 -4.25
N GLY A 145 -2.84 4.21 -3.40
CA GLY A 145 -3.87 5.18 -3.77
C GLY A 145 -3.46 6.08 -4.93
N PHE A 146 -2.22 6.58 -4.92
CA PHE A 146 -1.69 7.41 -6.02
C PHE A 146 -1.51 6.63 -7.31
N HIS A 147 -1.05 5.38 -7.22
CA HIS A 147 -0.94 4.50 -8.39
C HIS A 147 -2.31 4.23 -9.03
N GLY A 148 -3.37 4.06 -8.22
CA GLY A 148 -4.74 3.97 -8.72
C GLY A 148 -5.16 5.19 -9.55
N VAL A 149 -4.71 6.39 -9.15
CA VAL A 149 -4.96 7.64 -9.91
C VAL A 149 -4.20 7.64 -11.25
N GLU A 150 -2.97 7.13 -11.27
CA GLU A 150 -2.19 6.98 -12.50
C GLU A 150 -2.80 5.96 -13.44
N LEU A 151 -3.19 4.79 -12.92
CA LEU A 151 -3.83 3.75 -13.73
C LEU A 151 -5.17 4.18 -14.33
N ALA A 152 -5.94 5.00 -13.59
CA ALA A 152 -7.17 5.60 -14.07
C ALA A 152 -6.92 6.71 -15.11
N ASP A 153 -5.67 7.11 -15.32
CA ASP A 153 -5.27 8.19 -16.22
C ASP A 153 -6.06 9.48 -15.95
N VAL A 154 -6.17 9.87 -14.69
CA VAL A 154 -6.90 11.08 -14.28
C VAL A 154 -6.25 12.31 -14.89
N GLN A 155 -7.07 13.11 -15.59
CA GLN A 155 -6.66 14.31 -16.28
C GLN A 155 -7.18 15.57 -15.58
N PHE A 156 -6.56 16.69 -15.89
CA PHE A 156 -7.02 18.00 -15.46
C PHE A 156 -8.45 18.26 -15.96
N GLY A 157 -9.35 18.55 -15.03
CA GLY A 157 -10.76 18.85 -15.34
C GLY A 157 -11.72 17.66 -15.30
N ASP A 158 -11.23 16.44 -15.11
CA ASP A 158 -12.08 15.24 -15.02
C ASP A 158 -13.07 15.28 -13.83
N VAL A 159 -14.21 14.63 -14.02
CA VAL A 159 -15.13 14.20 -12.97
C VAL A 159 -14.77 12.77 -12.58
N VAL A 160 -14.32 12.55 -11.35
CA VAL A 160 -13.76 11.27 -10.90
C VAL A 160 -14.58 10.67 -9.76
N LEU A 161 -14.93 9.38 -9.89
CA LEU A 161 -15.51 8.59 -8.81
C LEU A 161 -14.39 7.84 -8.07
N VAL A 162 -14.36 7.95 -6.75
CA VAL A 162 -13.54 7.08 -5.88
C VAL A 162 -14.49 6.24 -5.02
N SER A 163 -14.58 4.95 -5.33
CA SER A 163 -15.43 4.01 -4.61
C SER A 163 -14.64 3.28 -3.54
N GLY A 164 -15.06 3.48 -2.28
CA GLY A 164 -14.34 3.02 -1.10
C GLY A 164 -13.39 4.10 -0.55
N ILE A 165 -13.76 4.74 0.55
CA ILE A 165 -12.93 5.75 1.23
C ILE A 165 -12.32 5.18 2.54
N GLY A 166 -11.74 3.99 2.43
CA GLY A 166 -10.75 3.48 3.38
C GLY A 166 -9.40 4.21 3.20
N PRO A 167 -8.32 3.77 3.87
CA PRO A 167 -7.02 4.45 3.79
C PRO A 167 -6.50 4.62 2.35
N VAL A 168 -6.56 3.57 1.53
CA VAL A 168 -6.16 3.63 0.11
C VAL A 168 -7.03 4.59 -0.68
N GLY A 169 -8.36 4.50 -0.54
CA GLY A 169 -9.28 5.38 -1.25
C GLY A 169 -9.17 6.85 -0.84
N LEU A 170 -8.86 7.14 0.43
CA LEU A 170 -8.56 8.51 0.87
C LEU A 170 -7.32 9.07 0.18
N MET A 171 -6.30 8.23 -0.04
CA MET A 171 -5.11 8.63 -0.79
C MET A 171 -5.39 8.76 -2.29
N ALA A 172 -6.28 7.94 -2.84
CA ALA A 172 -6.78 8.13 -4.20
C ALA A 172 -7.53 9.45 -4.36
N VAL A 173 -8.36 9.87 -3.38
CA VAL A 173 -8.99 11.20 -3.37
C VAL A 173 -7.94 12.30 -3.36
N ALA A 174 -6.93 12.20 -2.48
CA ALA A 174 -5.85 13.18 -2.41
C ALA A 174 -5.07 13.29 -3.72
N GLY A 175 -4.66 12.16 -4.29
CA GLY A 175 -3.95 12.11 -5.56
C GLY A 175 -4.78 12.65 -6.73
N THR A 176 -6.07 12.35 -6.78
CA THR A 176 -7.03 12.87 -7.78
C THR A 176 -7.14 14.39 -7.69
N ASN A 177 -7.21 14.94 -6.47
CA ASN A 177 -7.22 16.39 -6.27
C ASN A 177 -5.90 17.03 -6.72
N MET A 178 -4.77 16.42 -6.43
CA MET A 178 -3.45 16.89 -6.87
C MET A 178 -3.28 16.86 -8.40
N ARG A 179 -3.93 15.93 -9.09
CA ARG A 179 -3.97 15.85 -10.57
C ARG A 179 -4.86 16.93 -11.20
N GLY A 180 -5.65 17.65 -10.41
CA GLY A 180 -6.48 18.74 -10.90
C GLY A 180 -7.83 18.30 -11.45
N ALA A 181 -8.41 17.21 -10.97
CA ALA A 181 -9.79 16.86 -11.26
C ALA A 181 -10.73 18.01 -10.89
N ALA A 182 -11.72 18.30 -11.73
CA ALA A 182 -12.68 19.37 -11.47
C ALA A 182 -13.72 18.99 -10.41
N ARG A 183 -14.01 17.71 -10.29
CA ARG A 183 -14.99 17.19 -9.33
C ARG A 183 -14.59 15.80 -8.86
N ILE A 184 -14.68 15.55 -7.56
CA ILE A 184 -14.35 14.24 -6.96
C ILE A 184 -15.55 13.76 -6.16
N ILE A 185 -16.16 12.66 -6.62
CA ILE A 185 -17.29 12.00 -5.97
C ILE A 185 -16.74 10.81 -5.19
N ALA A 186 -16.80 10.87 -3.86
CA ALA A 186 -16.26 9.84 -2.98
C ALA A 186 -17.36 8.98 -2.35
N VAL A 187 -17.23 7.66 -2.42
CA VAL A 187 -18.25 6.71 -1.94
C VAL A 187 -17.85 6.13 -0.61
N GLY A 188 -18.64 6.34 0.42
CA GLY A 188 -18.44 5.77 1.75
C GLY A 188 -19.46 6.26 2.76
N SER A 189 -19.45 5.63 3.95
CA SER A 189 -20.47 5.93 4.98
C SER A 189 -19.92 6.19 6.38
N ARG A 190 -18.64 5.87 6.65
CA ARG A 190 -18.03 6.08 7.97
C ARG A 190 -17.74 7.57 8.18
N PRO A 191 -18.24 8.23 9.25
CA PRO A 191 -18.11 9.68 9.43
C PRO A 191 -16.66 10.17 9.38
N VAL A 192 -15.73 9.50 10.04
CA VAL A 192 -14.31 9.88 10.06
C VAL A 192 -13.68 9.84 8.65
N CYS A 193 -14.04 8.85 7.84
CA CYS A 193 -13.56 8.75 6.46
C CYS A 193 -14.19 9.81 5.56
N VAL A 194 -15.47 10.12 5.75
CA VAL A 194 -16.17 11.20 5.02
C VAL A 194 -15.53 12.56 5.29
N GLU A 195 -15.24 12.86 6.55
CA GLU A 195 -14.56 14.11 6.92
C GLU A 195 -13.14 14.19 6.34
N ALA A 196 -12.39 13.07 6.36
CA ALA A 196 -11.07 13.01 5.74
C ALA A 196 -11.15 13.19 4.22
N ALA A 197 -12.09 12.52 3.54
CA ALA A 197 -12.27 12.66 2.10
C ALA A 197 -12.54 14.12 1.69
N LYS A 198 -13.40 14.83 2.42
CA LYS A 198 -13.65 16.24 2.19
C LYS A 198 -12.39 17.09 2.35
N LYS A 199 -11.57 16.82 3.40
CA LYS A 199 -10.30 17.53 3.62
C LYS A 199 -9.31 17.27 2.48
N TYR A 200 -9.34 16.09 1.88
CA TYR A 200 -8.48 15.72 0.75
C TYR A 200 -9.00 16.15 -0.60
N GLY A 201 -10.18 16.81 -0.68
CA GLY A 201 -10.69 17.45 -1.88
C GLY A 201 -11.93 16.81 -2.49
N ALA A 202 -12.58 15.84 -1.81
CA ALA A 202 -13.86 15.32 -2.29
C ALA A 202 -14.93 16.42 -2.30
N SER A 203 -15.52 16.66 -3.47
CA SER A 203 -16.60 17.63 -3.68
C SER A 203 -17.94 17.10 -3.20
N ASP A 204 -18.17 15.80 -3.44
CA ASP A 204 -19.43 15.13 -3.15
C ASP A 204 -19.20 13.81 -2.44
N ILE A 205 -20.15 13.42 -1.61
CA ILE A 205 -20.13 12.14 -0.89
C ILE A 205 -21.38 11.34 -1.24
N ILE A 206 -21.17 10.13 -1.74
CA ILE A 206 -22.21 9.13 -1.92
C ILE A 206 -22.19 8.18 -0.75
N ASN A 207 -23.35 7.99 -0.11
CA ASN A 207 -23.55 6.94 0.87
C ASN A 207 -24.25 5.75 0.19
N TYR A 208 -23.52 4.65 0.03
CA TYR A 208 -24.02 3.43 -0.61
C TYR A 208 -25.23 2.81 0.12
N LYS A 209 -25.50 3.21 1.37
CA LYS A 209 -26.68 2.77 2.14
C LYS A 209 -27.98 3.45 1.68
N ASN A 210 -27.87 4.53 0.93
CA ASN A 210 -29.02 5.31 0.44
C ASN A 210 -29.56 4.81 -0.92
N GLY A 211 -28.99 3.75 -1.48
CA GLY A 211 -29.40 3.15 -2.76
C GLY A 211 -28.20 2.86 -3.68
N PRO A 212 -28.47 2.40 -4.91
CA PRO A 212 -27.43 2.09 -5.88
C PRO A 212 -26.49 3.29 -6.12
N ILE A 213 -25.20 3.01 -6.19
CA ILE A 213 -24.16 4.04 -6.41
C ILE A 213 -24.36 4.71 -7.76
N GLU A 214 -24.65 3.93 -8.80
CA GLU A 214 -24.88 4.38 -10.18
C GLU A 214 -25.99 5.43 -10.25
N ASP A 215 -27.13 5.17 -9.62
CA ASP A 215 -28.28 6.11 -9.61
C ASP A 215 -27.89 7.43 -8.94
N GLN A 216 -27.15 7.36 -7.82
CA GLN A 216 -26.68 8.55 -7.11
C GLN A 216 -25.64 9.33 -7.92
N VAL A 217 -24.75 8.64 -8.65
CA VAL A 217 -23.78 9.27 -9.57
C VAL A 217 -24.53 9.98 -10.70
N MET A 218 -25.46 9.30 -11.35
CA MET A 218 -26.23 9.87 -12.46
C MET A 218 -27.04 11.09 -12.02
N GLN A 219 -27.60 11.05 -10.81
CA GLN A 219 -28.30 12.22 -10.24
C GLN A 219 -27.36 13.39 -9.98
N LEU A 220 -26.15 13.15 -9.45
CA LEU A 220 -25.17 14.21 -9.15
C LEU A 220 -24.57 14.83 -10.41
N THR A 221 -24.58 14.12 -11.53
CA THR A 221 -23.94 14.51 -12.79
C THR A 221 -24.95 14.84 -13.90
N ASP A 222 -26.21 15.05 -13.56
CA ASP A 222 -27.28 15.35 -14.52
C ASP A 222 -27.36 14.32 -15.68
N GLY A 223 -27.13 13.04 -15.36
CA GLY A 223 -27.17 11.92 -16.28
C GLY A 223 -25.90 11.72 -17.13
N GLN A 224 -24.85 12.48 -16.92
CA GLN A 224 -23.60 12.36 -17.72
C GLN A 224 -22.64 11.28 -17.21
N GLY A 225 -22.70 10.95 -15.91
CA GLY A 225 -21.75 10.03 -15.30
C GLY A 225 -20.41 10.67 -14.96
N VAL A 226 -19.36 9.85 -14.88
CA VAL A 226 -17.99 10.27 -14.54
C VAL A 226 -17.01 9.93 -15.66
N ASP A 227 -15.93 10.70 -15.77
CA ASP A 227 -14.87 10.47 -16.76
C ASP A 227 -13.99 9.29 -16.35
N ARG A 228 -13.72 9.15 -15.05
CA ARG A 228 -12.84 8.12 -14.46
C ARG A 228 -13.47 7.54 -13.20
N ALA A 229 -13.16 6.27 -12.94
CA ALA A 229 -13.55 5.60 -11.71
C ALA A 229 -12.35 4.83 -11.11
N ILE A 230 -12.15 4.98 -9.81
CA ILE A 230 -11.15 4.27 -9.01
C ILE A 230 -11.90 3.44 -7.97
N ILE A 231 -11.65 2.14 -7.96
CA ILE A 231 -12.22 1.21 -6.98
C ILE A 231 -11.11 0.88 -5.98
N ALA A 232 -11.31 1.21 -4.69
CA ALA A 232 -10.32 1.08 -3.63
C ALA A 232 -10.82 0.23 -2.43
#